data_d9664954225fad935f871c12ee962aa7
#
_entry.id   d9664954225fad935f871c12ee962aa7
#
_cell.length_a   1.000
_cell.length_b   1.000
_cell.length_c   1.000
_cell.angle_alpha   90.00
_cell.angle_beta   90.00
_cell.angle_gamma   90.00
#
_symmetry.space_group_name_H-M   'P 1'
#
loop_
_entity.id
_entity.type
_entity.pdbx_description
1 polymer ?
#
loop_
_entity_poly.entity_id
_entity_poly.type
_entity_poly.pdbx_seq_one_letter_code
_entity_poly.pdbx_strand_id
1 'polypeptide(L)'
;MSSNETAAYKIMTDLNVDYVLVIFGGVMGYSGDDINKFLWMVRIAEGEHPNDIRETDYFTERGEFRVDSEGTKTLLNCLMYKLSYYRFGDLKLDYSSPAGYDRTRNA
;
A
#
# COMPACT_ATOMS: atom_id res chain seq x y z
N MET A 1 -3.94 1.18 7.54
CA MET A 1 -3.34 0.94 6.21
C MET A 1 -3.57 -0.49 5.72
N SER A 2 -3.53 -1.48 6.58
CA SER A 2 -3.79 -2.89 6.22
C SER A 2 -5.27 -3.20 6.03
N SER A 3 -6.16 -2.39 6.60
CA SER A 3 -7.61 -2.58 6.51
C SER A 3 -8.18 -2.13 5.16
N ASN A 4 -9.41 -2.56 4.87
CA ASN A 4 -10.13 -2.05 3.72
C ASN A 4 -10.42 -0.54 3.87
N GLU A 5 -10.86 0.08 2.80
CA GLU A 5 -11.05 1.52 2.74
C GLU A 5 -12.05 2.03 3.80
N THR A 6 -13.15 1.33 3.99
CA THR A 6 -14.20 1.75 4.94
C THR A 6 -13.69 1.69 6.39
N ALA A 7 -13.06 0.59 6.77
CA ALA A 7 -12.52 0.42 8.12
C ALA A 7 -11.36 1.39 8.38
N ALA A 8 -10.48 1.57 7.40
CA ALA A 8 -9.37 2.51 7.50
C ALA A 8 -9.84 3.95 7.63
N TYR A 9 -10.85 4.34 6.86
CA TYR A 9 -11.44 5.68 6.94
C TYR A 9 -11.98 5.98 8.33
N LYS A 10 -12.68 5.02 8.92
CA LYS A 10 -13.21 5.17 10.29
C LYS A 10 -12.09 5.38 11.31
N ILE A 11 -11.03 4.58 11.23
CA ILE A 11 -9.88 4.70 12.15
C ILE A 11 -9.23 6.08 11.99
N MET A 12 -9.00 6.53 10.77
CA MET A 12 -8.38 7.82 10.50
C MET A 12 -9.26 8.98 10.96
N THR A 13 -10.57 8.88 10.80
CA THR A 13 -11.52 9.89 11.28
C THR A 13 -11.50 9.96 12.80
N ASP A 14 -11.48 8.82 13.48
CA ASP A 14 -11.42 8.75 14.94
C ASP A 14 -10.13 9.36 15.49
N LEU A 15 -9.03 9.28 14.73
CA LEU A 15 -7.73 9.85 15.09
C LEU A 15 -7.54 11.29 14.62
N ASN A 16 -8.55 11.90 13.97
CA ASN A 16 -8.47 13.26 13.39
C ASN A 16 -7.31 13.42 12.41
N VAL A 17 -7.12 12.44 11.54
CA VAL A 17 -6.07 12.48 10.50
C VAL A 17 -6.50 13.41 9.37
N ASP A 18 -5.66 14.41 9.04
CA ASP A 18 -5.89 15.31 7.91
C ASP A 18 -5.17 14.84 6.65
N TYR A 19 -3.98 14.24 6.79
CA TYR A 19 -3.15 13.80 5.67
C TYR A 19 -2.62 12.40 5.89
N VAL A 20 -2.46 11.65 4.81
CA VAL A 20 -1.81 10.34 4.80
C VAL A 20 -0.63 10.39 3.85
N LEU A 21 0.58 10.20 4.39
CA LEU A 21 1.79 10.10 3.58
C LEU A 21 2.07 8.64 3.29
N VAL A 22 2.19 8.31 2.01
CA VAL A 22 2.58 6.98 1.55
C VAL A 22 3.91 7.07 0.84
N ILE A 23 4.89 6.33 1.32
CA ILE A 23 6.21 6.22 0.69
C ILE A 23 6.33 4.80 0.14
N PHE A 24 6.23 4.69 -1.17
CA PHE A 24 6.29 3.40 -1.84
C PHE A 24 6.96 3.56 -3.20
N GLY A 25 7.94 2.72 -3.50
CA GLY A 25 8.84 2.86 -4.65
C GLY A 25 8.26 2.52 -6.01
N GLY A 26 6.94 2.40 -6.16
CA GLY A 26 6.28 1.91 -7.35
C GLY A 26 6.50 2.71 -8.64
N VAL A 27 6.85 3.98 -8.54
CA VAL A 27 7.07 4.85 -9.70
C VAL A 27 8.35 4.49 -10.45
N MET A 28 9.38 4.08 -9.73
CA MET A 28 10.70 3.75 -10.29
C MET A 28 10.99 2.24 -10.30
N GLY A 29 9.96 1.42 -10.12
CA GLY A 29 10.08 -0.01 -9.91
C GLY A 29 10.15 -0.37 -8.42
N TYR A 30 9.87 -1.62 -8.09
CA TYR A 30 9.93 -2.08 -6.71
C TYR A 30 11.38 -2.29 -6.29
N SER A 31 11.74 -1.79 -5.11
CA SER A 31 12.84 -2.43 -4.39
C SER A 31 12.26 -3.58 -3.57
N GLY A 32 13.02 -4.64 -3.33
CA GLY A 32 12.62 -5.70 -2.41
C GLY A 32 12.30 -5.18 -1.02
N ASP A 33 12.95 -4.09 -0.62
CA ASP A 33 12.74 -3.44 0.67
C ASP A 33 11.35 -2.81 0.79
N ASP A 34 10.80 -2.25 -0.27
CA ASP A 34 9.46 -1.64 -0.22
C ASP A 34 8.38 -2.69 0.02
N ILE A 35 8.49 -3.84 -0.63
CA ILE A 35 7.58 -4.97 -0.40
C ILE A 35 7.73 -5.50 1.03
N ASN A 36 8.95 -5.59 1.54
CA ASN A 36 9.19 -6.01 2.91
C ASN A 36 8.58 -5.02 3.92
N LYS A 37 8.67 -3.72 3.67
CA LYS A 37 8.03 -2.71 4.52
C LYS A 37 6.50 -2.87 4.54
N PHE A 38 5.91 -3.13 3.39
CA PHE A 38 4.47 -3.41 3.30
C PHE A 38 4.11 -4.64 4.16
N LEU A 39 4.87 -5.71 4.02
CA LEU A 39 4.65 -6.95 4.78
C LEU A 39 4.81 -6.73 6.29
N TRP A 40 5.82 -5.96 6.72
CA TRP A 40 5.99 -5.60 8.13
C TRP A 40 4.80 -4.82 8.67
N MET A 41 4.23 -3.91 7.87
CA MET A 41 3.02 -3.18 8.25
C MET A 41 1.86 -4.15 8.51
N VAL A 42 1.68 -5.17 7.67
CA VAL A 42 0.65 -6.20 7.85
C VAL A 42 0.91 -7.01 9.13
N ARG A 43 2.14 -7.38 9.40
CA ARG A 43 2.52 -8.12 10.62
C ARG A 43 2.26 -7.34 11.89
N ILE A 44 2.57 -6.06 11.89
CA ILE A 44 2.28 -5.17 13.03
C ILE A 44 0.76 -5.06 13.22
N ALA A 45 0.01 -4.89 12.15
CA ALA A 45 -1.44 -4.80 12.20
C ALA A 45 -2.08 -6.09 12.74
N GLU A 46 -1.58 -7.26 12.36
CA GLU A 46 -2.04 -8.54 12.93
C GLU A 46 -1.75 -8.61 14.43
N GLY A 47 -0.58 -8.17 14.86
CA GLY A 47 -0.22 -8.15 16.28
C GLY A 47 -1.16 -7.29 17.12
N GLU A 48 -1.59 -6.15 16.59
CA GLU A 48 -2.50 -5.22 17.28
C GLU A 48 -3.98 -5.59 17.12
N HIS A 49 -4.36 -6.21 16.01
CA HIS A 49 -5.74 -6.55 15.66
C HIS A 49 -5.86 -7.98 15.15
N PRO A 50 -5.55 -8.99 16.00
CA PRO A 50 -5.46 -10.39 15.53
C PRO A 50 -6.80 -10.99 15.09
N ASN A 51 -7.93 -10.40 15.51
CA ASN A 51 -9.25 -10.87 15.09
C ASN A 51 -9.67 -10.30 13.73
N ASP A 52 -9.08 -9.20 13.31
CA ASP A 52 -9.47 -8.49 12.09
C ASP A 52 -8.46 -8.66 10.97
N ILE A 53 -7.17 -8.81 11.30
CA ILE A 53 -6.09 -8.85 10.31
C ILE A 53 -5.25 -10.10 10.51
N ARG A 54 -5.09 -10.87 9.43
CA ARG A 54 -4.26 -12.07 9.39
C ARG A 54 -3.29 -11.98 8.22
N GLU A 55 -2.02 -12.11 8.49
CA GLU A 55 -0.97 -12.07 7.46
C GLU A 55 -1.22 -13.07 6.34
N THR A 56 -1.71 -14.27 6.66
CA THR A 56 -1.99 -15.32 5.68
C THR A 56 -3.02 -14.89 4.62
N ASP A 57 -3.91 -13.96 4.91
CA ASP A 57 -4.91 -13.46 3.96
C ASP A 57 -4.30 -12.61 2.85
N TYR A 58 -3.06 -12.16 3.03
CA TYR A 58 -2.32 -11.34 2.07
C TYR A 58 -1.42 -12.16 1.14
N PHE A 59 -1.24 -13.45 1.41
CA PHE A 59 -0.46 -14.36 0.59
C PHE A 59 -1.37 -15.16 -0.34
N THR A 60 -0.92 -15.39 -1.57
CA THR A 60 -1.60 -16.26 -2.51
C THR A 60 -1.53 -17.72 -2.05
N GLU A 61 -2.29 -18.61 -2.69
CA GLU A 61 -2.23 -20.06 -2.42
C GLU A 61 -0.82 -20.62 -2.60
N ARG A 62 -0.01 -19.99 -3.46
CA ARG A 62 1.39 -20.39 -3.67
C ARG A 62 2.34 -19.79 -2.62
N GLY A 63 1.82 -19.05 -1.64
CA GLY A 63 2.62 -18.40 -0.62
C GLY A 63 3.33 -17.13 -1.09
N GLU A 64 2.86 -16.49 -2.16
CA GLU A 64 3.44 -15.27 -2.69
C GLU A 64 2.69 -14.04 -2.19
N PHE A 65 3.44 -13.00 -1.85
CA PHE A 65 2.90 -11.67 -1.54
C PHE A 65 2.92 -10.82 -2.82
N ARG A 66 1.79 -10.78 -3.52
CA ARG A 66 1.71 -10.14 -4.84
C ARG A 66 0.91 -8.85 -4.81
N VAL A 67 1.45 -7.84 -5.46
CA VAL A 67 0.82 -6.51 -5.61
C VAL A 67 0.29 -6.27 -7.03
N ASP A 68 0.27 -7.29 -7.88
CA ASP A 68 -0.33 -7.25 -9.21
C ASP A 68 -1.77 -7.82 -9.20
N SER A 69 -2.36 -8.00 -10.38
CA SER A 69 -3.72 -8.51 -10.51
C SER A 69 -3.93 -9.92 -9.93
N GLU A 70 -2.85 -10.66 -9.70
CA GLU A 70 -2.89 -12.01 -9.10
C GLU A 70 -2.82 -11.98 -7.56
N GLY A 71 -2.70 -10.80 -6.95
CA GLY A 71 -2.72 -10.63 -5.51
C GLY A 71 -4.07 -11.04 -4.90
N THR A 72 -4.06 -11.33 -3.59
CA THR A 72 -5.31 -11.67 -2.89
C THR A 72 -6.26 -10.48 -2.85
N LYS A 73 -7.56 -10.75 -2.74
CA LYS A 73 -8.56 -9.68 -2.60
C LYS A 73 -8.31 -8.84 -1.35
N THR A 74 -7.87 -9.45 -0.27
CA THR A 74 -7.56 -8.74 0.97
C THR A 74 -6.45 -7.73 0.76
N LEU A 75 -5.36 -8.12 0.09
CA LEU A 75 -4.25 -7.22 -0.21
C LEU A 75 -4.69 -6.10 -1.17
N LEU A 76 -5.38 -6.45 -2.25
CA LEU A 76 -5.80 -5.48 -3.26
C LEU A 76 -6.88 -4.51 -2.75
N ASN A 77 -7.58 -4.85 -1.68
CA ASN A 77 -8.57 -3.99 -1.05
C ASN A 77 -8.03 -3.17 0.12
N CYS A 78 -6.82 -3.44 0.59
CA CYS A 78 -6.26 -2.66 1.70
C CYS A 78 -5.96 -1.22 1.27
N LEU A 79 -6.04 -0.31 2.22
CA LEU A 79 -5.84 1.12 1.92
C LEU A 79 -4.43 1.41 1.42
N MET A 80 -3.41 0.74 1.94
CA MET A 80 -2.03 0.92 1.49
C MET A 80 -1.88 0.64 0.00
N TYR A 81 -2.44 -0.46 -0.48
CA TYR A 81 -2.41 -0.80 -1.90
C TYR A 81 -3.15 0.25 -2.74
N LYS A 82 -4.35 0.62 -2.31
CA LYS A 82 -5.18 1.60 -3.04
C LYS A 82 -4.50 2.95 -3.16
N LEU A 83 -3.90 3.45 -2.08
CA LEU A 83 -3.20 4.74 -2.11
C LEU A 83 -1.92 4.68 -2.95
N SER A 84 -1.20 3.56 -2.92
CA SER A 84 0.04 3.39 -3.68
C SER A 84 -0.19 3.29 -5.19
N TYR A 85 -1.31 2.71 -5.60
CA TYR A 85 -1.59 2.41 -7.01
C TYR A 85 -2.80 3.14 -7.57
N TYR A 86 -3.41 4.07 -6.83
CA TYR A 86 -4.54 4.83 -7.33
C TYR A 86 -4.17 5.57 -8.60
N ARG A 87 -4.86 5.25 -9.70
CA ARG A 87 -4.65 5.86 -11.02
C ARG A 87 -3.17 5.88 -11.44
N PHE A 88 -2.41 4.87 -11.05
CA PHE A 88 -0.97 4.78 -11.35
C PHE A 88 -0.69 4.84 -12.86
N GLY A 89 -1.54 4.23 -13.68
CA GLY A 89 -1.40 4.25 -15.14
C GLY A 89 -1.62 5.63 -15.78
N ASP A 90 -2.25 6.57 -15.04
CA ASP A 90 -2.50 7.94 -15.53
C ASP A 90 -1.39 8.92 -15.13
N LEU A 91 -0.43 8.50 -14.32
CA LEU A 91 0.65 9.36 -13.88
C LEU A 91 1.62 9.67 -15.03
N LYS A 92 2.00 10.93 -15.13
CA LYS A 92 3.06 11.38 -16.04
C LYS A 92 4.31 11.66 -15.22
N LEU A 93 5.41 11.07 -15.67
CA LEU A 93 6.67 11.16 -14.94
C LEU A 93 7.60 12.16 -15.63
N ASP A 94 8.32 12.95 -14.83
CA ASP A 94 9.39 13.81 -15.28
C ASP A 94 10.73 13.14 -14.95
N TYR A 95 11.28 12.42 -15.93
CA TYR A 95 12.57 11.72 -15.76
C TYR A 95 13.78 12.65 -15.78
N SER A 96 13.60 13.93 -16.11
CA SER A 96 14.69 14.91 -16.09
C SER A 96 15.04 15.38 -14.68
N SER A 97 14.11 15.23 -13.73
CA SER A 97 14.37 15.58 -12.33
C SER A 97 15.19 14.50 -11.63
N PRO A 98 16.13 14.89 -10.74
CA PRO A 98 16.89 13.92 -9.93
C PRO A 98 15.98 13.07 -9.03
N ALA A 99 16.48 11.88 -8.64
CA ALA A 99 15.83 11.06 -7.64
C ALA A 99 15.67 11.84 -6.33
N GLY A 100 14.54 11.68 -5.65
CA GLY A 100 14.21 12.40 -4.41
C GLY A 100 13.36 13.66 -4.62
N TYR A 101 13.20 14.11 -5.86
CA TYR A 101 12.25 15.16 -6.20
C TYR A 101 10.94 14.58 -6.73
N ASP A 102 9.88 15.34 -6.63
CA ASP A 102 8.61 14.95 -7.23
C ASP A 102 8.76 14.90 -8.75
N ARG A 103 8.60 13.71 -9.30
CA ARG A 103 8.66 13.45 -10.74
C ARG A 103 7.30 13.24 -11.37
N THR A 104 6.24 13.32 -10.57
CA THR A 104 4.88 13.16 -11.08
C THR A 104 4.31 14.49 -11.54
N ARG A 105 3.57 14.44 -12.63
CA ARG A 105 2.82 15.59 -13.14
C ARG A 105 1.37 15.18 -13.27
N ASN A 106 0.46 16.07 -12.91
CA ASN A 106 -0.99 15.83 -12.97
C ASN A 106 -1.43 14.64 -12.10
N ALA A 107 -0.72 14.44 -11.00
CA ALA A 107 -1.06 13.41 -10.04
C ALA A 107 -2.32 13.78 -9.22
#